data_813fc7c0fdc47ea04224eba86cd1bbbe
#
_entry.id   813fc7c0fdc47ea04224eba86cd1bbbe
#
_cell.length_a   1.000
_cell.length_b   1.000
_cell.length_c   1.000
_cell.angle_alpha   90.00
_cell.angle_beta   90.00
_cell.angle_gamma   90.00
#
_symmetry.space_group_name_H-M   'P 1'
#
loop_
_entity.id
_entity.type
_entity.pdbx_description
1 polymer ?
#
loop_
_entity_poly.entity_id
_entity_poly.type
_entity_poly.pdbx_seq_one_letter_code
_entity_poly.pdbx_strand_id
1 'polypeptide(L)'
;MLLQVVPLVLMMGVQAPPNAPPQQAPPIAPVQRPAPAPRKIYSETADAKAQIAAALKVAAEDGIPVLINWGANDDENCAKFQQALSVGPPTISPAALKIVQKLSSEYRLVRVDVGHLDKNQDLAKAYQVSLEAGALPHLTVLDGTGKVLAQQSSRDFAAGEPSAFDSEKILTFLMKYESPAPDAAPLFRAALEKGKREGKTVFVWFSAPW
;
A
#
# COMPACT_ATOMS: atom_id res chain seq x y z
N MET A 1 -76.02 -31.03 -27.57
CA MET A 1 -76.30 -30.66 -26.20
C MET A 1 -75.45 -31.59 -25.30
N LEU A 2 -74.19 -31.18 -25.02
CA LEU A 2 -73.23 -31.97 -24.20
C LEU A 2 -73.20 -31.35 -22.84
N LEU A 3 -73.60 -32.11 -21.82
CA LEU A 3 -73.48 -31.77 -20.41
C LEU A 3 -72.05 -32.02 -19.97
N GLN A 4 -71.33 -30.96 -19.50
CA GLN A 4 -70.06 -31.06 -18.90
C GLN A 4 -70.25 -31.24 -17.40
N VAL A 5 -69.81 -32.36 -16.85
CA VAL A 5 -69.77 -32.65 -15.39
C VAL A 5 -68.44 -32.18 -14.83
N VAL A 6 -68.47 -31.19 -13.97
CA VAL A 6 -67.29 -30.69 -13.22
C VAL A 6 -67.17 -31.48 -11.92
N PRO A 7 -66.04 -32.12 -11.62
CA PRO A 7 -65.85 -32.77 -10.32
C PRO A 7 -65.48 -31.73 -9.26
N LEU A 8 -66.26 -31.72 -8.19
CA LEU A 8 -66.02 -30.96 -6.96
C LEU A 8 -64.89 -31.64 -6.16
N VAL A 9 -63.69 -30.99 -6.15
CA VAL A 9 -62.57 -31.44 -5.31
C VAL A 9 -62.77 -30.84 -3.93
N LEU A 10 -63.09 -31.73 -2.96
CA LEU A 10 -63.19 -31.38 -1.54
C LEU A 10 -61.79 -31.27 -0.95
N MET A 11 -61.29 -30.03 -0.76
CA MET A 11 -60.02 -29.77 -0.01
C MET A 11 -60.28 -29.95 1.47
N MET A 12 -59.83 -31.07 2.05
CA MET A 12 -59.72 -31.22 3.50
C MET A 12 -58.56 -30.35 3.98
N GLY A 13 -58.87 -29.25 4.64
CA GLY A 13 -57.92 -28.43 5.33
C GLY A 13 -57.37 -29.15 6.56
N VAL A 14 -56.11 -29.50 6.54
CA VAL A 14 -55.39 -29.97 7.71
C VAL A 14 -55.13 -28.77 8.62
N GLN A 15 -55.91 -28.59 9.67
CA GLN A 15 -55.66 -27.63 10.74
C GLN A 15 -54.48 -28.07 11.55
N ALA A 16 -53.40 -27.26 11.57
CA ALA A 16 -52.29 -27.46 12.50
C ALA A 16 -52.75 -27.23 13.94
N PRO A 17 -52.22 -27.97 14.92
CA PRO A 17 -52.59 -27.80 16.34
C PRO A 17 -52.16 -26.39 16.86
N PRO A 18 -52.96 -25.73 17.67
CA PRO A 18 -52.81 -24.30 18.02
C PRO A 18 -51.78 -24.02 19.12
N ASN A 19 -50.78 -24.85 19.41
CA ASN A 19 -49.79 -24.59 20.47
C ASN A 19 -48.45 -25.36 20.28
N ALA A 20 -47.86 -25.27 19.11
CA ALA A 20 -46.46 -25.63 18.97
C ALA A 20 -45.59 -24.39 19.37
N PRO A 21 -44.68 -24.50 20.35
CA PRO A 21 -43.75 -23.41 20.66
C PRO A 21 -42.86 -23.18 19.43
N PRO A 22 -42.48 -21.91 19.17
CA PRO A 22 -41.61 -21.57 18.04
C PRO A 22 -40.32 -22.41 18.17
N GLN A 23 -40.07 -23.30 17.20
CA GLN A 23 -38.79 -24.01 17.09
C GLN A 23 -37.71 -22.93 16.84
N GLN A 24 -36.92 -22.67 17.88
CA GLN A 24 -35.71 -21.88 17.73
C GLN A 24 -34.80 -22.61 16.77
N ALA A 25 -34.49 -21.93 15.64
CA ALA A 25 -33.49 -22.42 14.72
C ALA A 25 -32.17 -22.65 15.47
N PRO A 26 -31.46 -23.77 15.23
CA PRO A 26 -30.21 -24.05 15.92
C PRO A 26 -29.25 -22.86 15.69
N PRO A 27 -28.49 -22.43 16.73
CA PRO A 27 -27.53 -21.34 16.59
C PRO A 27 -26.58 -21.65 15.42
N ILE A 28 -26.54 -20.75 14.45
CA ILE A 28 -25.59 -20.84 13.34
C ILE A 28 -24.21 -20.72 13.96
N ALA A 29 -23.45 -21.82 13.98
CA ALA A 29 -22.07 -21.81 14.44
C ALA A 29 -21.30 -20.72 13.65
N PRO A 30 -20.51 -19.86 14.30
CA PRO A 30 -19.75 -18.83 13.61
C PRO A 30 -18.84 -19.50 12.58
N VAL A 31 -19.05 -19.17 11.31
CA VAL A 31 -18.17 -19.59 10.23
C VAL A 31 -16.82 -18.94 10.49
N GLN A 32 -15.89 -19.70 11.06
CA GLN A 32 -14.49 -19.28 11.21
C GLN A 32 -13.91 -19.14 9.80
N ARG A 33 -13.88 -17.92 9.29
CA ARG A 33 -13.06 -17.64 8.11
C ARG A 33 -11.61 -17.93 8.45
N PRO A 34 -10.91 -18.74 7.63
CA PRO A 34 -9.47 -18.93 7.82
C PRO A 34 -8.82 -17.53 7.88
N ALA A 35 -7.92 -17.33 8.84
CA ALA A 35 -7.13 -16.12 8.91
C ALA A 35 -6.45 -15.90 7.55
N PRO A 36 -6.51 -14.70 6.96
CA PRO A 36 -5.83 -14.44 5.71
C PRO A 36 -4.34 -14.74 5.89
N ALA A 37 -3.75 -15.45 4.91
CA ALA A 37 -2.32 -15.73 4.92
C ALA A 37 -1.53 -14.41 5.07
N PRO A 38 -0.41 -14.42 5.82
CA PRO A 38 0.42 -13.23 5.98
C PRO A 38 0.77 -12.65 4.61
N ARG A 39 0.48 -11.37 4.40
CA ARG A 39 0.79 -10.71 3.13
C ARG A 39 2.30 -10.52 3.05
N LYS A 40 2.92 -11.07 2.01
CA LYS A 40 4.34 -10.82 1.72
C LYS A 40 4.57 -9.33 1.47
N ILE A 41 5.56 -8.76 2.12
CA ILE A 41 5.96 -7.35 1.98
C ILE A 41 6.73 -7.16 0.67
N TYR A 42 7.62 -8.11 0.38
CA TYR A 42 8.49 -8.13 -0.79
C TYR A 42 8.05 -9.22 -1.76
N SER A 43 8.04 -8.92 -3.06
CA SER A 43 7.76 -9.92 -4.09
C SER A 43 9.03 -10.72 -4.39
N GLU A 44 9.00 -12.01 -4.08
CA GLU A 44 10.13 -12.91 -4.27
C GLU A 44 10.39 -13.27 -5.74
N THR A 45 9.42 -12.99 -6.62
CA THR A 45 9.44 -13.35 -8.04
C THR A 45 9.52 -12.16 -8.99
N ALA A 46 9.42 -10.93 -8.47
CA ALA A 46 9.46 -9.74 -9.30
C ALA A 46 10.88 -9.42 -9.76
N ASP A 47 11.00 -8.94 -10.99
CA ASP A 47 12.25 -8.37 -11.50
C ASP A 47 12.46 -6.99 -10.86
N ALA A 48 13.34 -6.93 -9.87
CA ALA A 48 13.65 -5.70 -9.14
C ALA A 48 14.23 -4.60 -10.03
N LYS A 49 15.04 -4.95 -11.03
CA LYS A 49 15.61 -3.99 -11.98
C LYS A 49 14.52 -3.36 -12.83
N ALA A 50 13.59 -4.18 -13.34
CA ALA A 50 12.45 -3.69 -14.11
C ALA A 50 11.52 -2.82 -13.26
N GLN A 51 11.29 -3.19 -11.99
CA GLN A 51 10.47 -2.39 -11.07
C GLN A 51 11.10 -1.00 -10.81
N ILE A 52 12.41 -0.94 -10.55
CA ILE A 52 13.10 0.34 -10.33
C ILE A 52 13.07 1.18 -11.61
N ALA A 53 13.33 0.60 -12.78
CA ALA A 53 13.28 1.31 -14.05
C ALA A 53 11.87 1.90 -14.33
N ALA A 54 10.82 1.13 -14.07
CA ALA A 54 9.44 1.60 -14.20
C ALA A 54 9.13 2.74 -13.21
N ALA A 55 9.58 2.61 -11.95
CA ALA A 55 9.41 3.64 -10.95
C ALA A 55 10.13 4.94 -11.30
N LEU A 56 11.36 4.86 -11.80
CA LEU A 56 12.14 6.03 -12.26
C LEU A 56 11.45 6.76 -13.40
N LYS A 57 10.89 6.03 -14.37
CA LYS A 57 10.15 6.66 -15.47
C LYS A 57 8.98 7.51 -14.96
N VAL A 58 8.16 6.93 -14.08
CA VAL A 58 7.01 7.64 -13.49
C VAL A 58 7.47 8.79 -12.58
N ALA A 59 8.51 8.56 -11.79
CA ALA A 59 9.08 9.57 -10.90
C ALA A 59 9.61 10.79 -11.66
N ALA A 60 10.25 10.57 -12.81
CA ALA A 60 10.71 11.66 -13.68
C ALA A 60 9.56 12.47 -14.29
N GLU A 61 8.45 11.80 -14.66
CA GLU A 61 7.23 12.44 -15.20
C GLU A 61 6.51 13.26 -14.11
N ASP A 62 6.43 12.71 -12.89
CA ASP A 62 5.70 13.34 -11.76
C ASP A 62 6.58 14.34 -10.96
N GLY A 63 7.88 14.35 -11.18
CA GLY A 63 8.83 15.21 -10.46
C GLY A 63 9.02 14.79 -8.99
N ILE A 64 8.84 13.52 -8.66
CA ILE A 64 8.96 12.98 -7.29
C ILE A 64 10.11 11.98 -7.18
N PRO A 65 10.69 11.76 -5.96
CA PRO A 65 11.76 10.79 -5.77
C PRO A 65 11.25 9.34 -5.76
N VAL A 66 12.18 8.41 -6.03
CA VAL A 66 11.97 6.97 -5.82
C VAL A 66 12.56 6.59 -4.47
N LEU A 67 11.78 5.89 -3.66
CA LEU A 67 12.22 5.27 -2.41
C LEU A 67 12.34 3.76 -2.63
N ILE A 68 13.56 3.23 -2.59
CA ILE A 68 13.79 1.78 -2.63
C ILE A 68 13.90 1.28 -1.19
N ASN A 69 13.11 0.28 -0.85
CA ASN A 69 13.15 -0.45 0.41
C ASN A 69 13.70 -1.86 0.13
N TRP A 70 14.95 -2.08 0.53
CA TRP A 70 15.65 -3.37 0.42
C TRP A 70 15.38 -4.19 1.67
N GLY A 71 14.79 -5.36 1.54
CA GLY A 71 14.46 -6.19 2.70
C GLY A 71 14.04 -7.60 2.32
N ALA A 72 13.63 -8.37 3.32
CA ALA A 72 13.21 -9.75 3.17
C ALA A 72 11.93 -10.05 3.96
N ASN A 73 11.15 -11.04 3.51
CA ASN A 73 9.88 -11.40 4.15
C ASN A 73 10.06 -12.12 5.48
N ASP A 74 11.18 -12.78 5.68
CA ASP A 74 11.54 -13.54 6.88
C ASP A 74 12.40 -12.73 7.87
N ASP A 75 12.72 -11.49 7.56
CA ASP A 75 13.42 -10.58 8.47
C ASP A 75 12.41 -9.87 9.39
N GLU A 76 12.57 -10.08 10.70
CA GLU A 76 11.66 -9.52 11.70
C GLU A 76 11.66 -7.99 11.73
N ASN A 77 12.81 -7.34 11.47
CA ASN A 77 12.90 -5.89 11.42
C ASN A 77 12.15 -5.33 10.20
N CYS A 78 12.19 -6.04 9.07
CA CYS A 78 11.39 -5.67 7.91
C CYS A 78 9.89 -5.69 8.22
N ALA A 79 9.40 -6.70 8.94
CA ALA A 79 8.00 -6.78 9.36
C ALA A 79 7.63 -5.64 10.33
N LYS A 80 8.46 -5.37 11.33
CA LYS A 80 8.29 -4.26 12.29
C LYS A 80 8.35 -2.90 11.62
N PHE A 81 9.28 -2.72 10.70
CA PHE A 81 9.39 -1.48 9.92
C PHE A 81 8.15 -1.24 9.06
N GLN A 82 7.64 -2.28 8.38
CA GLN A 82 6.40 -2.18 7.63
C GLN A 82 5.22 -1.80 8.53
N GLN A 83 5.18 -2.30 9.77
CA GLN A 83 4.17 -1.91 10.75
C GLN A 83 4.28 -0.42 11.11
N ALA A 84 5.49 0.12 11.29
CA ALA A 84 5.72 1.54 11.53
C ALA A 84 5.31 2.44 10.34
N LEU A 85 5.35 1.89 9.12
CA LEU A 85 4.87 2.57 7.91
C LEU A 85 3.37 2.41 7.65
N SER A 86 2.64 1.70 8.51
CA SER A 86 1.23 1.38 8.32
C SER A 86 0.35 2.14 9.31
N VAL A 87 -0.88 2.43 8.89
CA VAL A 87 -1.91 2.97 9.79
C VAL A 87 -2.77 1.82 10.27
N GLY A 88 -2.70 1.51 11.56
CA GLY A 88 -3.51 0.47 12.18
C GLY A 88 -3.28 0.39 13.69
N PRO A 89 -4.24 -0.14 14.47
CA PRO A 89 -4.02 -0.37 15.88
C PRO A 89 -2.83 -1.32 16.11
N PRO A 90 -1.97 -1.07 17.11
CA PRO A 90 -2.06 -0.04 18.15
C PRO A 90 -1.37 1.30 17.80
N THR A 91 -0.80 1.46 16.62
CA THR A 91 0.12 2.55 16.26
C THR A 91 -0.51 3.61 15.34
N ILE A 92 -1.57 4.27 15.78
CA ILE A 92 -2.06 5.46 15.06
C ILE A 92 -1.39 6.69 15.69
N SER A 93 -0.20 7.06 15.19
CA SER A 93 0.42 8.33 15.54
C SER A 93 0.23 9.36 14.42
N PRO A 94 0.25 10.67 14.70
CA PRO A 94 0.24 11.70 13.66
C PRO A 94 1.39 11.54 12.65
N ALA A 95 2.57 11.12 13.12
CA ALA A 95 3.70 10.84 12.25
C ALA A 95 3.45 9.67 11.31
N ALA A 96 2.88 8.56 11.80
CA ALA A 96 2.54 7.41 10.95
C ALA A 96 1.54 7.78 9.84
N LEU A 97 0.54 8.60 10.14
CA LEU A 97 -0.39 9.12 9.14
C LEU A 97 0.32 9.91 8.05
N LYS A 98 1.21 10.84 8.44
CA LYS A 98 2.01 11.64 7.50
C LYS A 98 2.96 10.78 6.67
N ILE A 99 3.58 9.74 7.26
CA ILE A 99 4.42 8.79 6.52
C ILE A 99 3.62 8.10 5.42
N VAL A 100 2.46 7.52 5.75
CA VAL A 100 1.60 6.86 4.75
C VAL A 100 1.21 7.82 3.64
N GLN A 101 0.84 9.04 3.98
CA GLN A 101 0.50 10.09 3.02
C GLN A 101 1.67 10.40 2.08
N LYS A 102 2.87 10.67 2.63
CA LYS A 102 4.07 10.94 1.84
C LYS A 102 4.44 9.78 0.92
N LEU A 103 4.42 8.55 1.43
CA LEU A 103 4.70 7.36 0.63
C LEU A 103 3.67 7.11 -0.48
N SER A 104 2.44 7.60 -0.35
CA SER A 104 1.41 7.43 -1.37
C SER A 104 1.40 8.52 -2.44
N SER A 105 1.83 9.74 -2.12
CA SER A 105 1.71 10.91 -3.00
C SER A 105 3.04 11.55 -3.41
N GLU A 106 4.07 11.47 -2.56
CA GLU A 106 5.32 12.21 -2.74
C GLU A 106 6.54 11.32 -3.06
N TYR A 107 6.34 9.98 -3.06
CA TYR A 107 7.38 9.01 -3.36
C TYR A 107 6.87 7.91 -4.29
N ARG A 108 7.74 7.39 -5.15
CA ARG A 108 7.53 6.09 -5.81
C ARG A 108 8.23 5.01 -5.01
N LEU A 109 7.45 4.26 -4.22
CA LEU A 109 7.99 3.21 -3.37
C LEU A 109 8.19 1.91 -4.16
N VAL A 110 9.44 1.40 -4.15
CA VAL A 110 9.82 0.09 -4.69
C VAL A 110 10.32 -0.77 -3.55
N ARG A 111 9.80 -2.00 -3.44
CA ARG A 111 10.25 -2.99 -2.46
C ARG A 111 11.05 -4.08 -3.17
N VAL A 112 12.31 -4.23 -2.79
CA VAL A 112 13.23 -5.19 -3.38
C VAL A 112 13.52 -6.31 -2.40
N ASP A 113 13.19 -7.55 -2.79
CA ASP A 113 13.53 -8.74 -2.02
C ASP A 113 15.03 -9.04 -2.11
N VAL A 114 15.70 -9.11 -0.97
CA VAL A 114 17.11 -9.46 -0.87
C VAL A 114 17.34 -10.88 -0.33
N GLY A 115 16.25 -11.62 -0.07
CA GLY A 115 16.31 -12.97 0.50
C GLY A 115 17.12 -13.01 1.80
N HIS A 116 17.91 -14.02 1.97
CA HIS A 116 18.89 -14.11 3.07
C HIS A 116 20.21 -13.37 2.75
N LEU A 117 20.14 -12.21 2.11
CA LEU A 117 21.25 -11.46 1.53
C LEU A 117 21.90 -12.19 0.35
N ASP A 118 21.14 -12.97 -0.39
CA ASP A 118 21.58 -13.79 -1.53
C ASP A 118 20.93 -13.37 -2.86
N LYS A 119 19.93 -12.48 -2.80
CA LYS A 119 19.23 -11.96 -3.97
C LYS A 119 19.54 -10.49 -4.22
N ASN A 120 19.49 -10.08 -5.49
CA ASN A 120 19.63 -8.70 -5.94
C ASN A 120 20.90 -7.96 -5.44
N GLN A 121 21.96 -8.69 -5.07
CA GLN A 121 23.23 -8.16 -4.56
C GLN A 121 23.91 -7.22 -5.55
N ASP A 122 23.96 -7.61 -6.83
CA ASP A 122 24.59 -6.78 -7.87
C ASP A 122 23.81 -5.47 -8.06
N LEU A 123 22.47 -5.54 -7.93
CA LEU A 123 21.63 -4.38 -8.03
C LEU A 123 21.84 -3.45 -6.83
N ALA A 124 21.88 -3.99 -5.61
CA ALA A 124 22.19 -3.22 -4.39
C ALA A 124 23.56 -2.53 -4.51
N LYS A 125 24.58 -3.27 -4.98
CA LYS A 125 25.92 -2.73 -5.21
C LYS A 125 25.93 -1.62 -6.25
N ALA A 126 25.13 -1.72 -7.33
CA ALA A 126 25.01 -0.68 -8.35
C ALA A 126 24.46 0.64 -7.76
N TYR A 127 23.62 0.56 -6.73
CA TYR A 127 23.15 1.71 -5.98
C TYR A 127 24.00 2.02 -4.73
N GLN A 128 25.19 1.41 -4.60
CA GLN A 128 26.13 1.61 -3.49
C GLN A 128 25.55 1.23 -2.12
N VAL A 129 24.60 0.29 -2.09
CA VAL A 129 23.99 -0.22 -0.85
C VAL A 129 24.84 -1.37 -0.33
N SER A 130 25.31 -1.27 0.91
CA SER A 130 25.90 -2.38 1.66
C SER A 130 24.78 -3.09 2.43
N LEU A 131 24.44 -4.29 1.99
CA LEU A 131 23.44 -5.11 2.66
C LEU A 131 24.11 -5.93 3.76
N GLU A 132 23.75 -5.68 5.01
CA GLU A 132 24.31 -6.35 6.19
C GLU A 132 23.22 -7.02 7.02
N ALA A 133 23.54 -8.14 7.62
CA ALA A 133 22.66 -8.81 8.57
C ALA A 133 22.29 -7.87 9.74
N GLY A 134 20.99 -7.80 10.04
CA GLY A 134 20.45 -6.93 11.09
C GLY A 134 20.44 -5.43 10.76
N ALA A 135 20.76 -5.04 9.50
CA ALA A 135 20.63 -3.67 9.01
C ALA A 135 19.43 -3.49 8.05
N LEU A 136 18.67 -4.56 7.86
CA LEU A 136 17.43 -4.52 7.07
C LEU A 136 16.26 -3.97 7.89
N PRO A 137 15.29 -3.34 7.23
CA PRO A 137 15.36 -2.92 5.84
C PRO A 137 16.35 -1.76 5.65
N HIS A 138 16.93 -1.68 4.45
CA HIS A 138 17.76 -0.54 4.06
C HIS A 138 16.97 0.35 3.08
N LEU A 139 17.04 1.65 3.24
CA LEU A 139 16.35 2.61 2.38
C LEU A 139 17.32 3.33 1.46
N THR A 140 16.95 3.49 0.20
CA THR A 140 17.69 4.30 -0.78
C THR A 140 16.73 5.27 -1.45
N VAL A 141 17.05 6.56 -1.42
CA VAL A 141 16.29 7.59 -2.13
C VAL A 141 17.02 7.93 -3.41
N LEU A 142 16.31 7.91 -4.53
CA LEU A 142 16.81 8.33 -5.84
C LEU A 142 16.02 9.55 -6.30
N ASP A 143 16.69 10.44 -7.05
CA ASP A 143 15.97 11.45 -7.84
C ASP A 143 15.36 10.83 -9.12
N GLY A 144 14.60 11.61 -9.89
CA GLY A 144 13.96 11.16 -11.13
C GLY A 144 14.94 10.74 -12.24
N THR A 145 16.24 11.01 -12.09
CA THR A 145 17.30 10.56 -13.01
C THR A 145 17.94 9.24 -12.59
N GLY A 146 17.62 8.74 -11.40
CA GLY A 146 18.22 7.55 -10.80
C GLY A 146 19.49 7.80 -10.00
N LYS A 147 19.85 9.07 -9.75
CA LYS A 147 20.96 9.42 -8.87
C LYS A 147 20.59 9.20 -7.42
N VAL A 148 21.47 8.56 -6.66
CA VAL A 148 21.31 8.35 -5.23
C VAL A 148 21.41 9.68 -4.49
N LEU A 149 20.35 10.06 -3.78
CA LEU A 149 20.28 11.24 -2.92
C LEU A 149 20.62 10.90 -1.46
N ALA A 150 20.19 9.73 -0.99
CA ALA A 150 20.39 9.29 0.37
C ALA A 150 20.33 7.78 0.50
N GLN A 151 20.97 7.30 1.55
CA GLN A 151 20.89 5.92 2.00
C GLN A 151 20.76 5.90 3.53
N GLN A 152 19.94 4.99 4.06
CA GLN A 152 19.67 4.90 5.47
C GLN A 152 19.37 3.46 5.87
N SER A 153 20.10 2.95 6.86
CA SER A 153 19.76 1.67 7.49
C SER A 153 18.59 1.85 8.46
N SER A 154 17.76 0.83 8.59
CA SER A 154 16.68 0.83 9.58
C SER A 154 17.19 1.01 11.03
N ARG A 155 18.44 0.64 11.32
CA ARG A 155 19.08 0.87 12.63
C ARG A 155 19.03 2.33 13.07
N ASP A 156 19.11 3.25 12.13
CA ASP A 156 19.13 4.68 12.41
C ASP A 156 17.76 5.23 12.83
N PHE A 157 16.71 4.46 12.55
CA PHE A 157 15.33 4.76 12.95
C PHE A 157 14.93 4.07 14.25
N ALA A 158 15.84 3.37 14.92
CA ALA A 158 15.52 2.69 16.17
C ALA A 158 15.02 3.67 17.25
N ALA A 159 14.00 3.27 17.99
CA ALA A 159 13.37 4.08 19.05
C ALA A 159 14.00 3.89 20.44
N GLY A 160 15.15 3.21 20.54
CA GLY A 160 15.79 2.90 21.81
C GLY A 160 15.33 1.60 22.47
N GLU A 161 14.13 1.12 22.18
CA GLU A 161 13.66 -0.22 22.56
C GLU A 161 14.06 -1.23 21.48
N PRO A 162 14.40 -2.51 21.86
CA PRO A 162 15.03 -3.45 20.92
C PRO A 162 14.24 -3.83 19.69
N SER A 163 13.06 -3.28 19.49
CA SER A 163 12.19 -3.72 18.38
C SER A 163 11.19 -2.69 17.87
N ALA A 164 11.31 -1.43 18.28
CA ALA A 164 10.43 -0.37 17.80
C ALA A 164 11.19 0.60 16.89
N PHE A 165 10.49 1.10 15.87
CA PHE A 165 10.98 2.16 15.01
C PHE A 165 10.31 3.49 15.36
N ASP A 166 11.11 4.56 15.36
CA ASP A 166 10.68 5.92 15.64
C ASP A 166 10.07 6.54 14.39
N SER A 167 8.75 6.68 14.37
CA SER A 167 8.03 7.26 13.24
C SER A 167 8.42 8.72 12.97
N GLU A 168 8.84 9.49 13.99
CA GLU A 168 9.29 10.88 13.77
C GLU A 168 10.64 10.93 13.06
N LYS A 169 11.57 10.01 13.37
CA LYS A 169 12.83 9.89 12.63
C LYS A 169 12.59 9.50 11.17
N ILE A 170 11.68 8.54 10.92
CA ILE A 170 11.31 8.12 9.56
C ILE A 170 10.68 9.30 8.81
N LEU A 171 9.74 9.99 9.44
CA LEU A 171 9.09 11.16 8.84
C LEU A 171 10.11 12.25 8.50
N THR A 172 11.02 12.57 9.43
CA THR A 172 12.08 13.55 9.23
C THR A 172 12.97 13.18 8.04
N PHE A 173 13.33 11.90 7.93
CA PHE A 173 14.08 11.41 6.77
C PHE A 173 13.33 11.62 5.46
N LEU A 174 12.05 11.25 5.40
CA LEU A 174 11.24 11.45 4.20
C LEU A 174 11.08 12.92 3.85
N MET A 175 10.80 13.78 4.83
CA MET A 175 10.67 15.23 4.60
C MET A 175 11.94 15.87 4.06
N LYS A 176 13.10 15.34 4.44
CA LYS A 176 14.40 15.89 3.98
C LYS A 176 14.66 15.68 2.49
N TYR A 177 14.12 14.62 1.90
CA TYR A 177 14.41 14.21 0.53
C TYR A 177 13.17 14.25 -0.38
N GLU A 178 12.06 14.81 0.09
CA GLU A 178 10.90 15.06 -0.75
C GLU A 178 11.23 16.11 -1.83
N SER A 179 10.56 16.03 -2.95
CA SER A 179 10.66 17.09 -3.96
C SER A 179 9.95 18.35 -3.48
N PRO A 180 10.48 19.53 -3.78
CA PRO A 180 9.75 20.76 -3.51
C PRO A 180 8.41 20.74 -4.26
N ALA A 181 7.37 21.30 -3.64
CA ALA A 181 6.08 21.42 -4.29
C ALA A 181 6.23 22.11 -5.65
N PRO A 182 5.67 21.56 -6.74
CA PRO A 182 5.77 22.17 -8.05
C PRO A 182 5.07 23.53 -8.05
N ASP A 183 5.68 24.50 -8.74
CA ASP A 183 5.00 25.79 -8.97
C ASP A 183 3.78 25.58 -9.87
N ALA A 184 2.60 25.84 -9.32
CA ALA A 184 1.34 25.65 -10.03
C ALA A 184 1.16 26.65 -11.19
N ALA A 185 1.76 27.82 -11.12
CA ALA A 185 1.55 28.88 -12.11
C ALA A 185 2.08 28.53 -13.53
N PRO A 186 3.32 28.00 -13.71
CA PRO A 186 3.77 27.54 -15.02
C PRO A 186 3.00 26.33 -15.51
N LEU A 187 2.64 25.38 -14.64
CA LEU A 187 1.84 24.22 -15.00
C LEU A 187 0.46 24.61 -15.54
N PHE A 188 -0.20 25.54 -14.86
CA PHE A 188 -1.50 26.06 -15.28
C PHE A 188 -1.41 26.79 -16.62
N ARG A 189 -0.39 27.65 -16.83
CA ARG A 189 -0.16 28.32 -18.12
C ARG A 189 0.05 27.31 -19.26
N ALA A 190 0.91 26.32 -19.06
CA ALA A 190 1.16 25.28 -20.05
C ALA A 190 -0.11 24.48 -20.39
N ALA A 191 -0.94 24.16 -19.38
CA ALA A 191 -2.21 23.49 -19.59
C ALA A 191 -3.20 24.35 -20.41
N LEU A 192 -3.29 25.66 -20.13
CA LEU A 192 -4.14 26.58 -20.90
C LEU A 192 -3.69 26.70 -22.37
N GLU A 193 -2.39 26.83 -22.62
CA GLU A 193 -1.85 26.87 -23.98
C GLU A 193 -2.11 25.56 -24.73
N LYS A 194 -1.92 24.43 -24.08
CA LYS A 194 -2.23 23.12 -24.67
C LYS A 194 -3.72 22.99 -24.96
N GLY A 195 -4.60 23.36 -24.02
CA GLY A 195 -6.04 23.35 -24.20
C GLY A 195 -6.49 24.20 -25.40
N LYS A 196 -5.93 25.42 -25.55
CA LYS A 196 -6.19 26.30 -26.70
C LYS A 196 -5.78 25.65 -28.03
N ARG A 197 -4.60 25.04 -28.10
CA ARG A 197 -4.12 24.39 -29.34
C ARG A 197 -4.96 23.17 -29.71
N GLU A 198 -5.44 22.43 -28.72
CA GLU A 198 -6.19 21.18 -28.94
C GLU A 198 -7.72 21.37 -28.94
N GLY A 199 -8.21 22.60 -28.77
CA GLY A 199 -9.64 22.87 -28.65
C GLY A 199 -10.30 22.21 -27.43
N LYS A 200 -9.53 22.03 -26.35
CA LYS A 200 -9.96 21.34 -25.13
C LYS A 200 -10.19 22.29 -23.97
N THR A 201 -11.14 22.00 -23.12
CA THR A 201 -11.35 22.68 -21.85
C THR A 201 -10.34 22.20 -20.83
N VAL A 202 -9.74 23.11 -20.06
CA VAL A 202 -8.84 22.80 -18.94
C VAL A 202 -9.69 22.70 -17.67
N PHE A 203 -9.64 21.54 -17.00
CA PHE A 203 -10.24 21.34 -15.70
C PHE A 203 -9.14 21.45 -14.63
N VAL A 204 -9.35 22.29 -13.62
CA VAL A 204 -8.40 22.50 -12.52
C VAL A 204 -9.00 21.93 -11.23
N TRP A 205 -8.26 21.01 -10.61
CA TRP A 205 -8.62 20.47 -9.32
C TRP A 205 -7.65 20.96 -8.26
N PHE A 206 -8.17 21.64 -7.24
CA PHE A 206 -7.41 22.01 -6.06
C PHE A 206 -7.64 20.95 -4.97
N SER A 207 -6.57 20.35 -4.52
CA SER A 207 -6.58 19.32 -3.47
C SER A 207 -5.41 19.57 -2.52
N ALA A 208 -5.58 19.18 -1.28
CA ALA A 208 -4.50 19.19 -0.32
C ALA A 208 -4.37 17.82 0.34
N PRO A 209 -3.14 17.39 0.63
CA PRO A 209 -2.85 16.04 1.11
C PRO A 209 -3.00 15.90 2.65
N TRP A 210 -3.98 16.53 3.30
CA TRP A 210 -4.23 16.37 4.73
C TRP A 210 -5.29 15.34 5.08
#